data_de04a312a49986a04e11fa076d0b7df8
#
_entry.id   de04a312a49986a04e11fa076d0b7df8
#
_cell.length_a   1.000
_cell.length_b   1.000
_cell.length_c   1.000
_cell.angle_alpha   90.00
_cell.angle_beta   90.00
_cell.angle_gamma   90.00
#
_symmetry.space_group_name_H-M   'P 1'
#
loop_
_entity.id
_entity.type
_entity.pdbx_description
1 polymer ?
#
loop_
_entity_poly.entity_id
_entity_poly.type
_entity_poly.pdbx_seq_one_letter_code
_entity_poly.pdbx_strand_id
1 'polypeptide(L)'
;MFGKLLKYEFKSQQKLLTILSFATLGAGLLGGLALWLLVDVLQDTEGVAAIVGSVLSTVFLIGVILGIVAYAVAVIILLLYRFYKHHFSEEGYLTFTLPVKTHQVLLASLTNFFLWDLIVLIVGFCAMCLIFAPSLAFAWAEAIPEMKLVWQELASLLPQLGGGYVAVSILSMVATWAYSLVIPLTCITIGCLLTKKFRILTSFAIYYGLQLGMSLVTGVISTILTVIGIAQGSESEGLLWLSSAIPGVLQLGLAIGGYFLMHRMISKKLNLP
;
A
#
# COMPACT_ATOMS: atom_id res chain seq x y z
N MET A 1 -12.14 19.31 -18.70
CA MET A 1 -12.30 19.74 -17.30
C MET A 1 -11.61 18.79 -16.30
N PHE A 2 -11.69 17.49 -16.46
CA PHE A 2 -11.04 16.48 -15.60
C PHE A 2 -9.55 16.76 -15.30
N GLY A 3 -8.71 17.00 -16.33
CA GLY A 3 -7.27 17.23 -16.12
C GLY A 3 -6.93 18.51 -15.33
N LYS A 4 -7.79 19.53 -15.38
CA LYS A 4 -7.62 20.73 -14.54
C LYS A 4 -7.91 20.42 -13.08
N LEU A 5 -8.98 19.65 -12.77
CA LEU A 5 -9.32 19.20 -11.41
C LEU A 5 -8.18 18.36 -10.83
N LEU A 6 -7.71 17.35 -11.56
CA LEU A 6 -6.60 16.49 -11.13
C LEU A 6 -5.33 17.30 -10.84
N LYS A 7 -4.99 18.26 -11.72
CA LYS A 7 -3.82 19.14 -11.53
C LYS A 7 -3.91 19.96 -10.24
N TYR A 8 -5.08 20.51 -9.93
CA TYR A 8 -5.27 21.32 -8.72
C TYR A 8 -5.24 20.45 -7.44
N GLU A 9 -5.87 19.27 -7.45
CA GLU A 9 -5.80 18.32 -6.34
C GLU A 9 -4.36 17.88 -6.08
N PHE A 10 -3.63 17.48 -7.12
CA PHE A 10 -2.25 17.06 -7.01
C PHE A 10 -1.34 18.17 -6.47
N LYS A 11 -1.43 19.38 -7.04
CA LYS A 11 -0.63 20.54 -6.64
C LYS A 11 -0.88 20.97 -5.19
N SER A 12 -2.10 20.82 -4.70
CA SER A 12 -2.49 21.18 -3.34
C SER A 12 -1.74 20.37 -2.27
N GLN A 13 -1.36 19.13 -2.58
CA GLN A 13 -0.69 18.21 -1.64
C GLN A 13 0.81 18.10 -1.91
N GLN A 14 1.26 18.48 -3.08
CA GLN A 14 2.61 18.26 -3.59
C GLN A 14 3.71 18.72 -2.63
N LYS A 15 3.61 19.91 -2.04
CA LYS A 15 4.68 20.44 -1.18
C LYS A 15 4.96 19.55 0.04
N LEU A 16 3.92 19.16 0.77
CA LEU A 16 4.07 18.39 2.00
C LEU A 16 4.50 16.95 1.70
N LEU A 17 3.90 16.33 0.69
CA LEU A 17 4.20 14.95 0.34
C LEU A 17 5.59 14.80 -0.28
N THR A 18 6.07 15.78 -1.07
CA THR A 18 7.44 15.76 -1.60
C THR A 18 8.48 15.93 -0.50
N ILE A 19 8.24 16.81 0.49
CA ILE A 19 9.15 16.94 1.64
C ILE A 19 9.26 15.61 2.40
N LEU A 20 8.13 14.96 2.68
CA LEU A 20 8.11 13.65 3.33
C LEU A 20 8.86 12.59 2.51
N SER A 21 8.68 12.58 1.19
CA SER A 21 9.38 11.64 0.29
C SER A 21 10.90 11.84 0.32
N PHE A 22 11.38 13.08 0.28
CA PHE A 22 12.82 13.37 0.39
C PHE A 22 13.38 13.01 1.76
N ALA A 23 12.63 13.26 2.84
CA ALA A 23 13.01 12.86 4.20
C ALA A 23 13.16 11.34 4.30
N THR A 24 12.26 10.56 3.67
CA THR A 24 12.33 9.10 3.65
C THR A 24 13.53 8.59 2.86
N LEU A 25 13.84 9.18 1.72
CA LEU A 25 15.06 8.84 0.96
C LEU A 25 16.32 9.17 1.75
N GLY A 26 16.36 10.33 2.44
CA GLY A 26 17.46 10.66 3.34
C GLY A 26 17.62 9.66 4.49
N ALA A 27 16.52 9.24 5.10
CA ALA A 27 16.51 8.19 6.12
C ALA A 27 17.03 6.84 5.56
N GLY A 28 16.67 6.49 4.32
CA GLY A 28 17.21 5.31 3.63
C GLY A 28 18.73 5.35 3.47
N LEU A 29 19.27 6.50 3.06
CA LEU A 29 20.73 6.70 2.96
C LEU A 29 21.42 6.55 4.32
N LEU A 30 20.88 7.17 5.38
CA LEU A 30 21.43 7.04 6.74
C LEU A 30 21.35 5.60 7.23
N GLY A 31 20.26 4.89 6.93
CA GLY A 31 20.12 3.46 7.21
C GLY A 31 21.17 2.61 6.51
N GLY A 32 21.47 2.94 5.25
CA GLY A 32 22.52 2.27 4.48
C GLY A 32 23.92 2.45 5.06
N LEU A 33 24.24 3.68 5.51
CA LEU A 33 25.50 3.96 6.21
C LEU A 33 25.59 3.19 7.53
N ALA A 34 24.50 3.11 8.29
CA ALA A 34 24.48 2.34 9.53
C ALA A 34 24.66 0.84 9.28
N LEU A 35 24.07 0.29 8.21
CA LEU A 35 24.23 -1.09 7.82
C LEU A 35 25.67 -1.38 7.37
N TRP A 36 26.27 -0.48 6.61
CA TRP A 36 27.67 -0.58 6.20
C TRP A 36 28.61 -0.59 7.41
N LEU A 37 28.42 0.34 8.36
CA LEU A 37 29.19 0.36 9.62
C LEU A 37 29.04 -0.94 10.40
N LEU A 38 27.86 -1.56 10.37
CA LEU A 38 27.62 -2.83 11.05
C LEU A 38 28.38 -3.98 10.40
N VAL A 39 28.39 -4.05 9.07
CA VAL A 39 28.99 -5.17 8.33
C VAL A 39 30.51 -5.03 8.23
N ASP A 40 31.05 -3.87 7.83
CA ASP A 40 32.47 -3.71 7.52
C ASP A 40 33.33 -3.29 8.72
N VAL A 41 32.85 -2.33 9.53
CA VAL A 41 33.68 -1.74 10.59
C VAL A 41 33.66 -2.58 11.86
N LEU A 42 32.55 -3.25 12.16
CA LEU A 42 32.40 -4.01 13.39
C LEU A 42 32.86 -5.46 13.29
N GLN A 43 33.02 -6.02 12.08
CA GLN A 43 33.61 -7.35 11.90
C GLN A 43 35.12 -7.36 12.23
N ASP A 44 35.81 -6.23 12.05
CA ASP A 44 37.25 -6.12 12.34
C ASP A 44 37.56 -5.68 13.79
N THR A 45 36.55 -5.36 14.60
CA THR A 45 36.73 -4.92 16.00
C THR A 45 36.34 -6.03 16.96
N GLU A 46 37.27 -6.41 17.84
CA GLU A 46 37.00 -7.37 18.92
C GLU A 46 36.63 -6.68 20.25
N GLY A 47 35.79 -7.31 21.04
CA GLY A 47 35.50 -6.89 22.41
C GLY A 47 34.17 -6.13 22.60
N VAL A 48 34.05 -5.45 23.72
CA VAL A 48 32.81 -4.75 24.16
C VAL A 48 32.38 -3.66 23.17
N ALA A 49 33.33 -2.99 22.51
CA ALA A 49 33.05 -1.94 21.53
C ALA A 49 32.31 -2.49 20.31
N ALA A 50 32.67 -3.69 19.83
CA ALA A 50 31.98 -4.36 18.75
C ALA A 50 30.52 -4.70 19.11
N ILE A 51 30.29 -5.22 20.32
CA ILE A 51 28.95 -5.54 20.81
C ILE A 51 28.06 -4.28 20.90
N VAL A 52 28.58 -3.22 21.50
CA VAL A 52 27.83 -1.96 21.64
C VAL A 52 27.53 -1.36 20.27
N GLY A 53 28.50 -1.35 19.37
CA GLY A 53 28.34 -0.83 18.01
C GLY A 53 27.31 -1.62 17.20
N SER A 54 27.33 -2.96 17.27
CA SER A 54 26.36 -3.82 16.57
C SER A 54 24.93 -3.62 17.08
N VAL A 55 24.75 -3.48 18.39
CA VAL A 55 23.44 -3.21 18.98
C VAL A 55 22.92 -1.84 18.53
N LEU A 56 23.75 -0.79 18.58
CA LEU A 56 23.36 0.56 18.19
C LEU A 56 22.96 0.64 16.70
N SER A 57 23.76 0.05 15.82
CA SER A 57 23.46 0.06 14.38
C SER A 57 22.22 -0.78 14.04
N THR A 58 22.00 -1.89 14.73
CA THR A 58 20.77 -2.71 14.57
C THR A 58 19.53 -1.92 15.01
N VAL A 59 19.58 -1.26 16.18
CA VAL A 59 18.47 -0.43 16.66
C VAL A 59 18.19 0.73 15.70
N PHE A 60 19.25 1.37 15.20
CA PHE A 60 19.11 2.45 14.22
C PHE A 60 18.46 1.95 12.92
N LEU A 61 18.88 0.81 12.39
CA LEU A 61 18.32 0.20 11.18
C LEU A 61 16.83 -0.13 11.35
N ILE A 62 16.45 -0.71 12.49
CA ILE A 62 15.04 -0.94 12.84
C ILE A 62 14.28 0.39 12.85
N GLY A 63 14.84 1.43 13.43
CA GLY A 63 14.25 2.78 13.44
C GLY A 63 14.03 3.33 12.04
N VAL A 64 14.96 3.14 11.11
CA VAL A 64 14.82 3.57 9.71
C VAL A 64 13.71 2.79 9.00
N ILE A 65 13.65 1.46 9.17
CA ILE A 65 12.58 0.64 8.59
C ILE A 65 11.21 1.08 9.11
N LEU A 66 11.08 1.29 10.42
CA LEU A 66 9.86 1.82 11.03
C LEU A 66 9.52 3.21 10.49
N GLY A 67 10.52 4.05 10.24
CA GLY A 67 10.36 5.37 9.60
C GLY A 67 9.77 5.28 8.19
N ILE A 68 10.22 4.32 7.38
CA ILE A 68 9.67 4.08 6.03
C ILE A 68 8.20 3.63 6.10
N VAL A 69 7.87 2.74 7.04
CA VAL A 69 6.49 2.31 7.28
C VAL A 69 5.63 3.49 7.76
N ALA A 70 6.15 4.28 8.70
CA ALA A 70 5.46 5.47 9.20
C ALA A 70 5.21 6.51 8.09
N TYR A 71 6.14 6.67 7.16
CA TYR A 71 5.96 7.50 5.97
C TYR A 71 4.76 7.03 5.13
N ALA A 72 4.68 5.75 4.79
CA ALA A 72 3.58 5.22 4.01
C ALA A 72 2.23 5.45 4.69
N VAL A 73 2.15 5.17 6.00
CA VAL A 73 0.95 5.41 6.81
C VAL A 73 0.60 6.90 6.87
N ALA A 74 1.58 7.78 7.06
CA ALA A 74 1.36 9.23 7.10
C ALA A 74 0.81 9.76 5.77
N VAL A 75 1.33 9.30 4.63
CA VAL A 75 0.82 9.70 3.31
C VAL A 75 -0.62 9.26 3.12
N ILE A 76 -0.96 8.01 3.46
CA ILE A 76 -2.33 7.51 3.37
C ILE A 76 -3.28 8.36 4.25
N ILE A 77 -2.91 8.64 5.49
CA ILE A 77 -3.71 9.48 6.40
C ILE A 77 -3.91 10.88 5.82
N LEU A 78 -2.87 11.50 5.27
CA LEU A 78 -2.96 12.83 4.66
C LEU A 78 -3.87 12.85 3.43
N LEU A 79 -3.80 11.81 2.59
CA LEU A 79 -4.67 11.67 1.42
C LEU A 79 -6.14 11.48 1.83
N LEU A 80 -6.41 10.64 2.81
CA LEU A 80 -7.75 10.42 3.36
C LEU A 80 -8.32 11.67 4.03
N TYR A 81 -7.50 12.38 4.81
CA TYR A 81 -7.88 13.66 5.42
C TYR A 81 -8.20 14.72 4.35
N ARG A 82 -7.41 14.78 3.28
CA ARG A 82 -7.65 15.71 2.18
C ARG A 82 -8.94 15.38 1.44
N PHE A 83 -9.20 14.09 1.17
CA PHE A 83 -10.47 13.65 0.59
C PHE A 83 -11.66 14.06 1.45
N TYR A 84 -11.57 13.85 2.77
CA TYR A 84 -12.60 14.30 3.72
C TYR A 84 -12.81 15.81 3.64
N LYS A 85 -11.73 16.60 3.70
CA LYS A 85 -11.79 18.05 3.70
C LYS A 85 -12.38 18.59 2.39
N HIS A 86 -11.98 18.01 1.26
CA HIS A 86 -12.42 18.47 -0.07
C HIS A 86 -13.88 18.13 -0.38
N HIS A 87 -14.44 17.05 0.17
CA HIS A 87 -15.80 16.60 -0.16
C HIS A 87 -16.84 16.83 0.96
N PHE A 88 -16.43 16.87 2.24
CA PHE A 88 -17.36 16.86 3.38
C PHE A 88 -17.19 18.06 4.33
N SER A 89 -16.32 19.01 4.01
CA SER A 89 -16.13 20.27 4.74
C SER A 89 -16.69 21.45 3.93
N GLU A 90 -16.49 22.66 4.41
CA GLU A 90 -16.89 23.90 3.73
C GLU A 90 -16.31 24.04 2.31
N GLU A 91 -15.11 23.46 2.04
CA GLU A 91 -14.54 23.39 0.70
C GLU A 91 -15.40 22.54 -0.26
N GLY A 92 -16.13 21.55 0.26
CA GLY A 92 -17.02 20.69 -0.52
C GLY A 92 -18.16 21.46 -1.18
N TYR A 93 -18.71 22.48 -0.50
CA TYR A 93 -19.73 23.35 -1.10
C TYR A 93 -19.24 23.99 -2.39
N LEU A 94 -18.04 24.56 -2.39
CA LEU A 94 -17.45 25.19 -3.57
C LEU A 94 -17.19 24.15 -4.70
N THR A 95 -16.80 22.94 -4.35
CA THR A 95 -16.52 21.88 -5.32
C THR A 95 -17.79 21.43 -6.07
N PHE A 96 -18.92 21.32 -5.35
CA PHE A 96 -20.19 20.88 -5.94
C PHE A 96 -21.01 22.00 -6.59
N THR A 97 -20.65 23.28 -6.38
CA THR A 97 -21.21 24.41 -7.14
C THR A 97 -20.58 24.57 -8.53
N LEU A 98 -19.45 23.91 -8.78
CA LEU A 98 -18.85 23.92 -10.12
C LEU A 98 -19.73 23.14 -11.11
N PRO A 99 -19.83 23.59 -12.39
CA PRO A 99 -20.62 22.90 -13.42
C PRO A 99 -19.90 21.64 -13.91
N VAL A 100 -19.59 20.70 -13.00
CA VAL A 100 -18.86 19.45 -13.26
C VAL A 100 -19.69 18.27 -12.75
N LYS A 101 -19.68 17.17 -13.50
CA LYS A 101 -20.39 15.95 -13.06
C LYS A 101 -19.69 15.35 -11.84
N THR A 102 -20.45 14.95 -10.81
CA THR A 102 -19.95 14.32 -9.58
C THR A 102 -19.00 13.14 -9.86
N HIS A 103 -19.28 12.36 -10.90
CA HIS A 103 -18.44 11.28 -11.37
C HIS A 103 -17.01 11.74 -11.74
N GLN A 104 -16.86 12.91 -12.38
CA GLN A 104 -15.56 13.45 -12.78
C GLN A 104 -14.75 13.93 -11.56
N VAL A 105 -15.42 14.47 -10.55
CA VAL A 105 -14.78 14.88 -9.29
C VAL A 105 -14.26 13.67 -8.54
N LEU A 106 -15.09 12.63 -8.38
CA LEU A 106 -14.70 11.38 -7.70
C LEU A 106 -13.55 10.66 -8.42
N LEU A 107 -13.61 10.58 -9.76
CA LEU A 107 -12.51 10.00 -10.53
C LEU A 107 -11.22 10.80 -10.40
N ALA A 108 -11.28 12.14 -10.34
CA ALA A 108 -10.10 12.95 -10.14
C ALA A 108 -9.45 12.66 -8.78
N SER A 109 -10.24 12.56 -7.72
CA SER A 109 -9.74 12.22 -6.38
C SER A 109 -9.17 10.79 -6.30
N LEU A 110 -9.84 9.79 -6.92
CA LEU A 110 -9.32 8.43 -7.01
C LEU A 110 -8.01 8.37 -7.80
N THR A 111 -7.94 9.06 -8.94
CA THR A 111 -6.72 9.10 -9.75
C THR A 111 -5.57 9.80 -9.00
N ASN A 112 -5.87 10.87 -8.26
CA ASN A 112 -4.89 11.53 -7.41
C ASN A 112 -4.37 10.61 -6.29
N PHE A 113 -5.27 9.86 -5.65
CA PHE A 113 -4.90 8.87 -4.62
C PHE A 113 -4.00 7.78 -5.22
N PHE A 114 -4.37 7.23 -6.37
CA PHE A 114 -3.59 6.26 -7.12
C PHE A 114 -2.18 6.75 -7.47
N LEU A 115 -2.06 7.99 -7.97
CA LEU A 115 -0.75 8.56 -8.33
C LEU A 115 0.17 8.72 -7.12
N TRP A 116 -0.37 9.17 -5.98
CA TRP A 116 0.41 9.30 -4.76
C TRP A 116 0.78 7.95 -4.16
N ASP A 117 -0.10 6.96 -4.21
CA ASP A 117 0.19 5.59 -3.77
C ASP A 117 1.33 4.97 -4.59
N LEU A 118 1.33 5.19 -5.92
CA LEU A 118 2.44 4.83 -6.81
C LEU A 118 3.75 5.50 -6.40
N ILE A 119 3.71 6.81 -6.11
CA ILE A 119 4.90 7.56 -5.66
C ILE A 119 5.42 6.99 -4.34
N VAL A 120 4.54 6.70 -3.37
CA VAL A 120 4.91 6.08 -2.09
C VAL A 120 5.59 4.74 -2.30
N LEU A 121 5.07 3.91 -3.19
CA LEU A 121 5.66 2.61 -3.52
C LEU A 121 7.05 2.77 -4.14
N ILE A 122 7.22 3.67 -5.09
CA ILE A 122 8.52 3.95 -5.72
C ILE A 122 9.52 4.51 -4.70
N VAL A 123 9.12 5.50 -3.90
CA VAL A 123 9.98 6.11 -2.87
C VAL A 123 10.37 5.09 -1.80
N GLY A 124 9.42 4.27 -1.35
CA GLY A 124 9.69 3.19 -0.39
C GLY A 124 10.66 2.16 -0.95
N PHE A 125 10.47 1.74 -2.20
CA PHE A 125 11.39 0.83 -2.88
C PHE A 125 12.79 1.44 -3.05
N CYS A 126 12.89 2.70 -3.49
CA CYS A 126 14.17 3.39 -3.59
C CYS A 126 14.85 3.54 -2.22
N ALA A 127 14.11 3.86 -1.16
CA ALA A 127 14.65 3.95 0.18
C ALA A 127 15.19 2.60 0.68
N MET A 128 14.50 1.50 0.40
CA MET A 128 14.99 0.14 0.70
C MET A 128 16.25 -0.19 -0.13
N CYS A 129 16.28 0.14 -1.41
CA CYS A 129 17.49 -0.02 -2.22
C CYS A 129 18.68 0.78 -1.67
N LEU A 130 18.45 2.01 -1.17
CA LEU A 130 19.47 2.85 -0.57
C LEU A 130 20.02 2.28 0.74
N ILE A 131 19.21 1.54 1.52
CA ILE A 131 19.67 0.84 2.72
C ILE A 131 20.70 -0.24 2.35
N PHE A 132 20.45 -1.00 1.28
CA PHE A 132 21.34 -2.08 0.88
C PHE A 132 22.48 -1.65 -0.03
N ALA A 133 22.42 -0.46 -0.66
CA ALA A 133 23.39 0.00 -1.63
C ALA A 133 24.85 0.04 -1.11
N PRO A 134 25.16 0.53 0.11
CA PRO A 134 26.53 0.56 0.60
C PRO A 134 27.11 -0.85 0.82
N SER A 135 26.38 -1.77 1.44
CA SER A 135 26.83 -3.14 1.65
C SER A 135 27.00 -3.90 0.33
N LEU A 136 26.10 -3.68 -0.65
CA LEU A 136 26.24 -4.23 -1.98
C LEU A 136 27.45 -3.66 -2.74
N ALA A 137 27.77 -2.38 -2.58
CA ALA A 137 28.90 -1.74 -3.28
C ALA A 137 30.25 -2.40 -2.93
N PHE A 138 30.40 -2.92 -1.73
CA PHE A 138 31.61 -3.63 -1.29
C PHE A 138 31.56 -5.14 -1.56
N ALA A 139 30.36 -5.74 -1.54
CA ALA A 139 30.14 -7.17 -1.77
C ALA A 139 29.70 -7.52 -3.20
N TRP A 140 29.79 -6.60 -4.18
CA TRP A 140 29.33 -6.83 -5.55
C TRP A 140 29.87 -8.11 -6.18
N ALA A 141 31.15 -8.39 -5.97
CA ALA A 141 31.80 -9.56 -6.57
C ALA A 141 31.22 -10.89 -6.05
N GLU A 142 30.77 -10.90 -4.81
CA GLU A 142 30.18 -12.08 -4.14
C GLU A 142 28.66 -12.14 -4.31
N ALA A 143 27.99 -10.99 -4.28
CA ALA A 143 26.52 -10.89 -4.36
C ALA A 143 25.98 -11.18 -5.79
N ILE A 144 26.71 -10.85 -6.86
CA ILE A 144 26.25 -11.08 -8.24
C ILE A 144 26.02 -12.58 -8.54
N PRO A 145 26.92 -13.51 -8.20
CA PRO A 145 26.67 -14.93 -8.39
C PRO A 145 25.44 -15.43 -7.63
N GLU A 146 25.27 -15.01 -6.37
CA GLU A 146 24.13 -15.40 -5.54
C GLU A 146 22.81 -14.86 -6.11
N MET A 147 22.75 -13.58 -6.47
CA MET A 147 21.59 -13.00 -7.15
C MET A 147 21.25 -13.73 -8.46
N LYS A 148 22.26 -14.15 -9.21
CA LYS A 148 22.07 -14.91 -10.45
C LYS A 148 21.49 -16.30 -10.17
N LEU A 149 21.92 -16.96 -9.10
CA LEU A 149 21.36 -18.23 -8.65
C LEU A 149 19.89 -18.09 -8.24
N VAL A 150 19.58 -17.10 -7.40
CA VAL A 150 18.20 -16.79 -7.00
C VAL A 150 17.33 -16.49 -8.20
N TRP A 151 17.84 -15.72 -9.18
CA TRP A 151 17.10 -15.42 -10.40
C TRP A 151 16.87 -16.66 -11.27
N GLN A 152 17.88 -17.54 -11.39
CA GLN A 152 17.75 -18.81 -12.12
C GLN A 152 16.72 -19.73 -11.44
N GLU A 153 16.75 -19.80 -10.13
CA GLU A 153 15.78 -20.58 -9.33
C GLU A 153 14.37 -20.04 -9.51
N LEU A 154 14.17 -18.72 -9.38
CA LEU A 154 12.90 -18.06 -9.66
C LEU A 154 12.41 -18.31 -11.09
N ALA A 155 13.28 -18.17 -12.08
CA ALA A 155 12.99 -18.42 -13.49
C ALA A 155 12.61 -19.89 -13.76
N SER A 156 13.16 -20.83 -13.00
CA SER A 156 12.81 -22.26 -13.10
C SER A 156 11.48 -22.60 -12.43
N LEU A 157 11.06 -21.83 -11.43
CA LEU A 157 9.77 -22.00 -10.74
C LEU A 157 8.60 -21.44 -11.56
N LEU A 158 8.81 -20.35 -12.30
CA LEU A 158 7.75 -19.72 -13.11
C LEU A 158 7.05 -20.67 -14.09
N PRO A 159 7.75 -21.52 -14.87
CA PRO A 159 7.10 -22.51 -15.73
C PRO A 159 6.35 -23.60 -14.96
N GLN A 160 6.84 -23.96 -13.75
CA GLN A 160 6.23 -24.99 -12.90
C GLN A 160 4.91 -24.52 -12.29
N LEU A 161 4.75 -23.21 -12.05
CA LEU A 161 3.51 -22.62 -11.51
C LEU A 161 2.36 -22.56 -12.57
N GLY A 162 2.65 -22.81 -13.83
CA GLY A 162 1.69 -22.71 -14.91
C GLY A 162 1.34 -21.24 -15.26
N GLY A 163 1.31 -20.91 -16.55
CA GLY A 163 1.03 -19.55 -17.02
C GLY A 163 -0.32 -18.99 -16.53
N GLY A 164 -1.30 -19.86 -16.30
CA GLY A 164 -2.61 -19.48 -15.79
C GLY A 164 -2.57 -19.00 -14.34
N TYR A 165 -1.81 -19.67 -13.47
CA TYR A 165 -1.63 -19.23 -12.07
C TYR A 165 -1.00 -17.83 -12.00
N VAL A 166 0.03 -17.59 -12.79
CA VAL A 166 0.69 -16.28 -12.86
C VAL A 166 -0.28 -15.18 -13.31
N ALA A 167 -1.09 -15.45 -14.33
CA ALA A 167 -2.09 -14.50 -14.82
C ALA A 167 -3.16 -14.19 -13.76
N VAL A 168 -3.68 -15.21 -13.08
CA VAL A 168 -4.66 -15.05 -11.99
C VAL A 168 -4.06 -14.30 -10.81
N SER A 169 -2.81 -14.57 -10.45
CA SER A 169 -2.11 -13.87 -9.36
C SER A 169 -1.90 -12.38 -9.67
N ILE A 170 -1.52 -12.04 -10.90
CA ILE A 170 -1.42 -10.65 -11.34
C ILE A 170 -2.78 -9.96 -11.29
N LEU A 171 -3.83 -10.62 -11.76
CA LEU A 171 -5.19 -10.06 -11.73
C LEU A 171 -5.68 -9.84 -10.30
N SER A 172 -5.42 -10.79 -9.39
CA SER A 172 -5.76 -10.66 -7.97
C SER A 172 -4.97 -9.55 -7.28
N MET A 173 -3.70 -9.34 -7.65
CA MET A 173 -2.89 -8.23 -7.18
C MET A 173 -3.48 -6.88 -7.60
N VAL A 174 -3.90 -6.73 -8.86
CA VAL A 174 -4.58 -5.52 -9.36
C VAL A 174 -5.91 -5.30 -8.65
N ALA A 175 -6.67 -6.37 -8.39
CA ALA A 175 -7.93 -6.31 -7.66
C ALA A 175 -7.73 -5.86 -6.20
N THR A 176 -6.72 -6.38 -5.52
CA THR A 176 -6.34 -5.98 -4.17
C THR A 176 -5.94 -4.50 -4.13
N TRP A 177 -5.18 -4.05 -5.11
CA TRP A 177 -4.79 -2.64 -5.20
C TRP A 177 -6.00 -1.73 -5.44
N ALA A 178 -6.91 -2.07 -6.37
CA ALA A 178 -8.15 -1.33 -6.57
C ALA A 178 -9.01 -1.28 -5.29
N TYR A 179 -9.10 -2.39 -4.55
CA TYR A 179 -9.77 -2.47 -3.26
C TYR A 179 -9.14 -1.53 -2.22
N SER A 180 -7.82 -1.52 -2.09
CA SER A 180 -7.11 -0.66 -1.13
C SER A 180 -7.28 0.83 -1.41
N LEU A 181 -7.51 1.23 -2.66
CA LEU A 181 -7.78 2.61 -3.04
C LEU A 181 -9.24 3.03 -2.80
N VAL A 182 -10.19 2.18 -3.17
CA VAL A 182 -11.62 2.56 -3.17
C VAL A 182 -12.25 2.42 -1.79
N ILE A 183 -11.94 1.37 -1.04
CA ILE A 183 -12.64 1.06 0.22
C ILE A 183 -12.43 2.11 1.31
N PRO A 184 -11.22 2.64 1.57
CA PRO A 184 -11.07 3.70 2.57
C PRO A 184 -11.90 4.95 2.26
N LEU A 185 -11.98 5.33 0.97
CA LEU A 185 -12.76 6.48 0.52
C LEU A 185 -14.27 6.26 0.67
N THR A 186 -14.73 5.03 0.39
CA THR A 186 -16.14 4.66 0.62
C THR A 186 -16.48 4.65 2.11
N CYS A 187 -15.61 4.13 2.97
CA CYS A 187 -15.81 4.14 4.42
C CYS A 187 -15.88 5.56 4.99
N ILE A 188 -15.05 6.49 4.49
CA ILE A 188 -15.13 7.90 4.85
C ILE A 188 -16.48 8.49 4.41
N THR A 189 -16.91 8.20 3.19
CA THR A 189 -18.19 8.68 2.67
C THR A 189 -19.36 8.18 3.53
N ILE A 190 -19.38 6.90 3.88
CA ILE A 190 -20.41 6.30 4.72
C ILE A 190 -20.38 6.90 6.12
N GLY A 191 -19.20 6.99 6.75
CA GLY A 191 -19.04 7.53 8.10
C GLY A 191 -19.48 8.99 8.21
N CYS A 192 -19.17 9.82 7.21
CA CYS A 192 -19.57 11.22 7.16
C CYS A 192 -21.08 11.43 7.01
N LEU A 193 -21.77 10.49 6.34
CA LEU A 193 -23.22 10.56 6.12
C LEU A 193 -24.02 9.93 7.24
N LEU A 194 -23.45 8.95 7.96
CA LEU A 194 -24.13 8.29 9.09
C LEU A 194 -24.09 9.13 10.37
N THR A 195 -22.97 9.77 10.67
CA THR A 195 -22.77 10.48 11.94
C THR A 195 -22.36 11.93 11.74
N LYS A 196 -23.01 12.86 12.49
CA LYS A 196 -22.67 14.29 12.47
C LYS A 196 -21.52 14.63 13.44
N LYS A 197 -21.42 13.94 14.59
CA LYS A 197 -20.49 14.29 15.68
C LYS A 197 -19.13 13.58 15.61
N PHE A 198 -19.10 12.29 15.23
CA PHE A 198 -17.87 11.46 15.22
C PHE A 198 -17.58 10.89 13.83
N ARG A 199 -17.58 11.74 12.81
CA ARG A 199 -17.45 11.36 11.40
C ARG A 199 -16.24 10.47 11.12
N ILE A 200 -15.05 10.91 11.58
CA ILE A 200 -13.78 10.21 11.34
C ILE A 200 -13.73 8.88 12.09
N LEU A 201 -14.14 8.87 13.37
CA LEU A 201 -14.13 7.65 14.19
C LEU A 201 -15.06 6.57 13.62
N THR A 202 -16.23 6.97 13.16
CA THR A 202 -17.20 6.06 12.53
C THR A 202 -16.65 5.51 11.21
N SER A 203 -16.01 6.34 10.40
CA SER A 203 -15.35 5.90 9.16
C SER A 203 -14.29 4.84 9.42
N PHE A 204 -13.50 5.07 10.47
CA PHE A 204 -12.43 4.15 10.88
C PHE A 204 -13.02 2.83 11.42
N ALA A 205 -14.06 2.88 12.22
CA ALA A 205 -14.75 1.69 12.74
C ALA A 205 -15.35 0.84 11.59
N ILE A 206 -15.98 1.48 10.60
CA ILE A 206 -16.52 0.80 9.42
C ILE A 206 -15.41 0.15 8.61
N TYR A 207 -14.30 0.86 8.38
CA TYR A 207 -13.14 0.33 7.64
C TYR A 207 -12.55 -0.90 8.35
N TYR A 208 -12.29 -0.80 9.65
CA TYR A 208 -11.77 -1.94 10.42
C TYR A 208 -12.73 -3.12 10.48
N GLY A 209 -14.03 -2.85 10.67
CA GLY A 209 -15.06 -3.89 10.66
C GLY A 209 -15.09 -4.64 9.31
N LEU A 210 -15.02 -3.90 8.21
CA LEU A 210 -14.98 -4.47 6.87
C LEU A 210 -13.69 -5.27 6.62
N GLN A 211 -12.53 -4.77 7.08
CA GLN A 211 -11.24 -5.48 6.97
C GLN A 211 -11.24 -6.78 7.78
N LEU A 212 -11.74 -6.74 9.02
CA LEU A 212 -11.90 -7.94 9.85
C LEU A 212 -12.83 -8.96 9.20
N GLY A 213 -13.97 -8.53 8.68
CA GLY A 213 -14.90 -9.39 7.95
C GLY A 213 -14.24 -10.05 6.73
N MET A 214 -13.51 -9.26 5.94
CA MET A 214 -12.78 -9.79 4.78
C MET A 214 -11.67 -10.76 5.17
N SER A 215 -10.89 -10.47 6.22
CA SER A 215 -9.83 -11.37 6.68
C SER A 215 -10.38 -12.69 7.21
N LEU A 216 -11.53 -12.67 7.89
CA LEU A 216 -12.20 -13.89 8.34
C LEU A 216 -12.71 -14.73 7.16
N VAL A 217 -13.38 -14.10 6.20
CA VAL A 217 -13.90 -14.81 5.01
C VAL A 217 -12.77 -15.43 4.21
N THR A 218 -11.73 -14.65 3.91
CA THR A 218 -10.58 -15.15 3.14
C THR A 218 -9.79 -16.19 3.93
N GLY A 219 -9.64 -16.03 5.24
CA GLY A 219 -8.99 -17.00 6.13
C GLY A 219 -9.73 -18.35 6.18
N VAL A 220 -11.05 -18.33 6.31
CA VAL A 220 -11.86 -19.57 6.29
C VAL A 220 -11.73 -20.26 4.93
N ILE A 221 -11.83 -19.51 3.83
CA ILE A 221 -11.70 -20.07 2.48
C ILE A 221 -10.33 -20.69 2.27
N SER A 222 -9.25 -19.99 2.65
CA SER A 222 -7.89 -20.52 2.51
C SER A 222 -7.66 -21.78 3.35
N THR A 223 -8.19 -21.82 4.57
CA THR A 223 -8.12 -23.02 5.44
C THR A 223 -8.85 -24.20 4.81
N ILE A 224 -10.06 -24.00 4.29
CA ILE A 224 -10.83 -25.06 3.62
C ILE A 224 -10.06 -25.61 2.42
N LEU A 225 -9.51 -24.71 1.57
CA LEU A 225 -8.74 -25.13 0.39
C LEU A 225 -7.47 -25.90 0.77
N THR A 226 -6.78 -25.49 1.84
CA THR A 226 -5.60 -26.19 2.36
C THR A 226 -5.96 -27.59 2.85
N VAL A 227 -7.04 -27.73 3.62
CA VAL A 227 -7.51 -29.03 4.13
C VAL A 227 -7.88 -29.96 2.97
N ILE A 228 -8.58 -29.46 1.94
CA ILE A 228 -8.92 -30.24 0.74
C ILE A 228 -7.65 -30.70 0.01
N GLY A 229 -6.64 -29.81 -0.13
CA GLY A 229 -5.36 -30.12 -0.75
C GLY A 229 -4.62 -31.26 -0.02
N ILE A 230 -4.54 -31.18 1.29
CA ILE A 230 -3.93 -32.22 2.12
C ILE A 230 -4.69 -33.54 2.00
N ALA A 231 -6.04 -33.51 2.02
CA ALA A 231 -6.86 -34.70 1.94
C ALA A 231 -6.75 -35.43 0.59
N GLN A 232 -6.48 -34.68 -0.50
CA GLN A 232 -6.32 -35.26 -1.84
C GLN A 232 -4.90 -35.76 -2.14
N GLY A 233 -3.94 -35.48 -1.25
CA GLY A 233 -2.53 -35.93 -1.39
C GLY A 233 -1.84 -35.36 -2.63
N SER A 234 -2.40 -34.34 -3.23
CA SER A 234 -1.87 -33.67 -4.41
C SER A 234 -1.83 -32.16 -4.18
N GLU A 235 -0.69 -31.56 -4.42
CA GLU A 235 -0.63 -30.12 -4.73
C GLU A 235 -1.29 -29.89 -6.09
N SER A 236 -2.63 -29.99 -6.14
CA SER A 236 -3.33 -29.77 -7.39
C SER A 236 -3.21 -28.30 -7.75
N GLU A 237 -2.64 -28.02 -8.93
CA GLU A 237 -2.53 -26.65 -9.48
C GLU A 237 -3.85 -25.88 -9.35
N GLY A 238 -4.99 -26.56 -9.50
CA GLY A 238 -6.31 -26.00 -9.35
C GLY A 238 -6.61 -25.39 -7.98
N LEU A 239 -6.09 -25.95 -6.89
CA LEU A 239 -6.27 -25.40 -5.53
C LEU A 239 -5.45 -24.13 -5.32
N LEU A 240 -4.24 -24.07 -5.89
CA LEU A 240 -3.42 -22.86 -5.88
C LEU A 240 -4.12 -21.71 -6.64
N TRP A 241 -4.73 -22.00 -7.78
CA TRP A 241 -5.50 -21.02 -8.53
C TRP A 241 -6.69 -20.47 -7.74
N LEU A 242 -7.44 -21.35 -7.08
CA LEU A 242 -8.60 -20.96 -6.28
C LEU A 242 -8.21 -20.11 -5.07
N SER A 243 -7.09 -20.43 -4.42
CA SER A 243 -6.61 -19.69 -3.24
C SER A 243 -6.27 -18.23 -3.55
N SER A 244 -5.82 -17.93 -4.76
CA SER A 244 -5.55 -16.57 -5.21
C SER A 244 -6.74 -15.89 -5.89
N ALA A 245 -7.54 -16.64 -6.67
CA ALA A 245 -8.65 -16.11 -7.44
C ALA A 245 -9.82 -15.64 -6.57
N ILE A 246 -10.21 -16.43 -5.55
CA ILE A 246 -11.39 -16.13 -4.74
C ILE A 246 -11.24 -14.81 -3.96
N PRO A 247 -10.14 -14.56 -3.22
CA PRO A 247 -9.92 -13.26 -2.59
C PRO A 247 -9.91 -12.11 -3.60
N GLY A 248 -9.25 -12.30 -4.74
CA GLY A 248 -9.18 -11.29 -5.80
C GLY A 248 -10.55 -10.90 -6.34
N VAL A 249 -11.42 -11.87 -6.65
CA VAL A 249 -12.78 -11.62 -7.14
C VAL A 249 -13.63 -10.92 -6.08
N LEU A 250 -13.56 -11.34 -4.81
CA LEU A 250 -14.28 -10.71 -3.71
C LEU A 250 -13.87 -9.25 -3.53
N GLN A 251 -12.56 -8.98 -3.53
CA GLN A 251 -12.02 -7.62 -3.39
C GLN A 251 -12.41 -6.74 -4.57
N LEU A 252 -12.36 -7.26 -5.78
CA LEU A 252 -12.77 -6.52 -6.98
C LEU A 252 -14.27 -6.20 -6.95
N GLY A 253 -15.09 -7.16 -6.55
CA GLY A 253 -16.52 -6.95 -6.37
C GLY A 253 -16.84 -5.86 -5.35
N LEU A 254 -16.13 -5.86 -4.21
CA LEU A 254 -16.25 -4.83 -3.18
C LEU A 254 -15.73 -3.47 -3.66
N ALA A 255 -14.65 -3.41 -4.41
CA ALA A 255 -14.14 -2.18 -4.98
C ALA A 255 -15.15 -1.54 -5.95
N ILE A 256 -15.70 -2.33 -6.86
CA ILE A 256 -16.73 -1.87 -7.82
C ILE A 256 -17.99 -1.43 -7.05
N GLY A 257 -18.51 -2.28 -6.15
CA GLY A 257 -19.69 -1.97 -5.34
C GLY A 257 -19.48 -0.73 -4.48
N GLY A 258 -18.31 -0.59 -3.86
CA GLY A 258 -17.90 0.56 -3.07
C GLY A 258 -17.90 1.85 -3.88
N TYR A 259 -17.35 1.83 -5.09
CA TYR A 259 -17.37 2.98 -5.99
C TYR A 259 -18.79 3.43 -6.34
N PHE A 260 -19.66 2.49 -6.74
CA PHE A 260 -21.06 2.80 -7.05
C PHE A 260 -21.82 3.34 -5.83
N LEU A 261 -21.58 2.75 -4.67
CA LEU A 261 -22.20 3.18 -3.41
C LEU A 261 -21.73 4.61 -3.05
N MET A 262 -20.44 4.89 -3.12
CA MET A 262 -19.87 6.21 -2.89
C MET A 262 -20.48 7.25 -3.86
N HIS A 263 -20.53 6.94 -5.16
CA HIS A 263 -21.12 7.82 -6.17
C HIS A 263 -22.62 8.08 -5.88
N ARG A 264 -23.40 7.05 -5.56
CA ARG A 264 -24.84 7.19 -5.24
C ARG A 264 -25.07 8.01 -3.98
N MET A 265 -24.25 7.81 -2.94
CA MET A 265 -24.39 8.52 -1.68
C MET A 265 -24.05 10.01 -1.84
N ILE A 266 -22.99 10.35 -2.54
CA ILE A 266 -22.59 11.73 -2.77
C ILE A 266 -23.60 12.44 -3.68
N SER A 267 -24.10 11.80 -4.74
CA SER A 267 -25.04 12.42 -5.67
C SER A 267 -26.46 12.63 -5.11
N LYS A 268 -26.89 11.80 -4.13
CA LYS A 268 -28.29 11.82 -3.64
C LYS A 268 -28.46 12.28 -2.20
N LYS A 269 -27.45 12.17 -1.33
CA LYS A 269 -27.57 12.40 0.11
C LYS A 269 -26.65 13.50 0.66
N LEU A 270 -25.88 14.16 -0.18
CA LEU A 270 -24.97 15.19 0.28
C LEU A 270 -25.78 16.48 0.60
N ASN A 271 -26.34 16.55 1.81
CA ASN A 271 -26.79 17.81 2.39
C ASN A 271 -25.55 18.45 3.06
N LEU A 272 -24.91 19.34 2.35
CA LEU A 272 -23.85 20.19 2.92
C LEU A 272 -24.48 21.17 3.92
N PRO A 273 -23.83 21.42 5.06
CA PRO A 273 -24.30 22.41 6.03
C PRO A 273 -24.29 23.83 5.47
#